data_4b4addba2accab45187246b8fe8334a2
#
_entry.id   4b4addba2accab45187246b8fe8334a2
#
_cell.length_a   1.000
_cell.length_b   1.000
_cell.length_c   1.000
_cell.angle_alpha   90.00
_cell.angle_beta   90.00
_cell.angle_gamma   90.00
#
_symmetry.space_group_name_H-M   'P 1'
#
loop_
_entity.id
_entity.type
_entity.pdbx_description
1 polymer ?
#
loop_
_entity_poly.entity_id
_entity_poly.type
_entity_poly.pdbx_seq_one_letter_code
_entity_poly.pdbx_strand_id
1 'polypeptide(L)'
;MTSIREPLSDIRQLRGQETRSILMRAAEKLIAEKGSGQVSIREITQSAGQRNSSVLQYHFGNLRGLIDAIVVERGNEVQAKRAEMLDQLLKAGDEPTVRQICEVMFRVSFYLARSRPDYRTYLRAFGHELA
;
A
#
# COMPACT_ATOMS: atom_id res chain seq x y z
N MET A 1 16.30 28.18 -19.51
CA MET A 1 15.13 27.67 -20.24
C MET A 1 14.39 26.72 -19.31
N THR A 2 13.26 27.16 -18.81
CA THR A 2 12.37 26.34 -18.00
C THR A 2 11.63 25.41 -18.94
N SER A 3 11.90 24.10 -18.87
CA SER A 3 11.15 23.08 -19.59
C SER A 3 9.72 23.09 -19.04
N ILE A 4 8.80 23.67 -19.79
CA ILE A 4 7.35 23.56 -19.49
C ILE A 4 7.01 22.11 -19.80
N ARG A 5 6.93 21.25 -18.77
CA ARG A 5 6.31 19.93 -18.90
C ARG A 5 4.87 20.14 -19.36
N GLU A 6 4.55 19.55 -20.49
CA GLU A 6 3.21 19.68 -21.07
C GLU A 6 2.16 19.20 -20.05
N PRO A 7 1.11 20.01 -19.75
CA PRO A 7 0.07 19.66 -18.78
C PRO A 7 -0.67 18.36 -19.10
N LEU A 8 -0.66 17.91 -20.36
CA LEU A 8 -1.24 16.64 -20.80
C LEU A 8 -0.46 15.41 -20.35
N SER A 9 0.86 15.50 -20.20
CA SER A 9 1.69 14.39 -19.67
C SER A 9 1.41 14.17 -18.19
N ASP A 10 1.24 15.25 -17.44
CA ASP A 10 0.97 15.19 -16.00
C ASP A 10 -0.44 14.61 -15.73
N ILE A 11 -1.45 15.01 -16.51
CA ILE A 11 -2.81 14.43 -16.40
C ILE A 11 -2.82 12.94 -16.72
N ARG A 12 -2.09 12.51 -17.74
CA ARG A 12 -1.99 11.08 -18.11
C ARG A 12 -1.29 10.28 -17.01
N GLN A 13 -0.25 10.82 -16.44
CA GLN A 13 0.51 10.21 -15.34
C GLN A 13 -0.35 10.09 -14.08
N LEU A 14 -1.11 11.13 -13.71
CA LEU A 14 -2.03 11.11 -12.58
C LEU A 14 -3.15 10.07 -12.76
N ARG A 15 -3.74 9.95 -13.94
CA ARG A 15 -4.74 8.93 -14.25
C ARG A 15 -4.16 7.51 -14.17
N GLY A 16 -2.93 7.32 -14.61
CA GLY A 16 -2.22 6.05 -14.49
C GLY A 16 -1.99 5.66 -13.03
N GLN A 17 -1.59 6.60 -12.17
CA GLN A 17 -1.41 6.37 -10.74
C GLN A 17 -2.75 6.08 -10.04
N GLU A 18 -3.81 6.78 -10.39
CA GLU A 18 -5.15 6.53 -9.85
C GLU A 18 -5.65 5.11 -10.22
N THR A 19 -5.54 4.71 -11.48
CA THR A 19 -5.89 3.37 -11.95
C THR A 19 -5.08 2.29 -11.23
N ARG A 20 -3.79 2.53 -11.06
CA ARG A 20 -2.89 1.65 -10.31
C ARG A 20 -3.36 1.46 -8.86
N SER A 21 -3.70 2.54 -8.17
CA SER A 21 -4.20 2.49 -6.78
C SER A 21 -5.53 1.77 -6.67
N ILE A 22 -6.46 2.00 -7.59
CA ILE A 22 -7.77 1.33 -7.61
C ILE A 22 -7.62 -0.18 -7.78
N LEU A 23 -6.73 -0.62 -8.68
CA LEU A 23 -6.43 -2.05 -8.88
C LEU A 23 -5.84 -2.69 -7.61
N MET A 24 -4.93 -2.00 -6.94
CA MET A 24 -4.31 -2.48 -5.70
C MET A 24 -5.35 -2.62 -4.58
N ARG A 25 -6.23 -1.63 -4.39
CA ARG A 25 -7.31 -1.69 -3.36
C ARG A 25 -8.33 -2.78 -3.67
N ALA A 26 -8.71 -2.96 -4.93
CA ALA A 26 -9.60 -4.05 -5.34
C ALA A 26 -8.98 -5.43 -5.05
N ALA A 27 -7.70 -5.61 -5.34
CA ALA A 27 -6.98 -6.85 -5.05
C ALA A 27 -6.92 -7.14 -3.54
N GLU A 28 -6.56 -6.17 -2.71
CA GLU A 28 -6.53 -6.32 -1.25
C GLU A 28 -7.88 -6.79 -0.70
N LYS A 29 -8.96 -6.17 -1.15
CA LYS A 29 -10.31 -6.51 -0.70
C LYS A 29 -10.68 -7.94 -1.08
N LEU A 30 -10.49 -8.33 -2.33
CA LEU A 30 -10.82 -9.67 -2.81
C LEU A 30 -9.96 -10.75 -2.14
N ILE A 31 -8.67 -10.49 -1.95
CA ILE A 31 -7.77 -11.42 -1.26
C ILE A 31 -8.14 -11.56 0.21
N ALA A 32 -8.53 -10.46 0.87
CA ALA A 32 -9.02 -10.50 2.25
C ALA A 32 -10.31 -11.32 2.42
N GLU A 33 -11.17 -11.32 1.40
CA GLU A 33 -12.45 -12.04 1.41
C GLU A 33 -12.31 -13.53 1.04
N LYS A 34 -11.45 -13.86 0.07
CA LYS A 34 -11.38 -15.19 -0.56
C LYS A 34 -10.07 -15.94 -0.33
N GLY A 35 -8.99 -15.23 0.03
CA GLY A 35 -7.62 -15.75 0.01
C GLY A 35 -6.92 -15.55 -1.33
N SER A 36 -5.60 -15.44 -1.29
CA SER A 36 -4.76 -15.11 -2.46
C SER A 36 -4.85 -16.14 -3.60
N GLY A 37 -5.02 -17.43 -3.28
CA GLY A 37 -5.14 -18.50 -4.27
C GLY A 37 -6.49 -18.59 -4.98
N GLN A 38 -7.49 -17.82 -4.56
CA GLN A 38 -8.86 -17.86 -5.09
C GLN A 38 -9.26 -16.62 -5.90
N VAL A 39 -8.32 -15.72 -6.14
CA VAL A 39 -8.57 -14.44 -6.82
C VAL A 39 -7.93 -14.43 -8.20
N SER A 40 -8.73 -14.09 -9.22
CA SER A 40 -8.27 -13.97 -10.61
C SER A 40 -8.03 -12.51 -11.00
N ILE A 41 -7.18 -12.30 -12.01
CA ILE A 41 -6.95 -10.99 -12.64
C ILE A 41 -8.28 -10.38 -13.12
N ARG A 42 -9.15 -11.20 -13.69
CA ARG A 42 -10.46 -10.76 -14.19
C ARG A 42 -11.35 -10.22 -13.09
N GLU A 43 -11.42 -10.89 -11.94
CA GLU A 43 -12.19 -10.43 -10.79
C GLU A 43 -11.65 -9.09 -10.25
N ILE A 44 -10.33 -8.94 -10.17
CA ILE A 44 -9.70 -7.70 -9.71
C ILE A 44 -10.03 -6.54 -10.66
N THR A 45 -9.86 -6.74 -11.96
CA THR A 45 -10.14 -5.70 -12.95
C THR A 45 -11.62 -5.32 -13.00
N GLN A 46 -12.53 -6.28 -12.90
CA GLN A 46 -13.97 -6.01 -12.80
C GLN A 46 -14.32 -5.25 -11.53
N SER A 47 -13.78 -5.66 -10.39
CA SER A 47 -13.99 -4.97 -9.09
C SER A 47 -13.43 -3.54 -9.11
N ALA A 48 -12.37 -3.31 -9.86
CA ALA A 48 -11.77 -1.99 -10.06
C ALA A 48 -12.50 -1.12 -11.10
N GLY A 49 -13.60 -1.61 -11.68
CA GLY A 49 -14.35 -0.87 -12.71
C GLY A 49 -13.62 -0.78 -14.05
N GLN A 50 -12.65 -1.64 -14.31
CA GLN A 50 -11.89 -1.67 -15.56
C GLN A 50 -12.53 -2.66 -16.56
N ARG A 51 -12.66 -2.22 -17.79
CA ARG A 51 -13.28 -3.04 -18.87
C ARG A 51 -12.35 -4.09 -19.43
N ASN A 52 -11.04 -3.86 -19.34
CA ASN A 52 -10.03 -4.71 -19.98
C ASN A 52 -9.03 -5.22 -18.93
N SER A 53 -8.86 -6.53 -18.85
CA SER A 53 -7.89 -7.17 -17.96
C SER A 53 -6.42 -6.87 -18.30
N SER A 54 -6.13 -6.43 -19.52
CA SER A 54 -4.79 -6.01 -19.92
C SER A 54 -4.27 -4.79 -19.15
N VAL A 55 -5.14 -4.01 -18.53
CA VAL A 55 -4.75 -2.87 -17.69
C VAL A 55 -3.90 -3.31 -16.50
N LEU A 56 -4.22 -4.44 -15.87
CA LEU A 56 -3.43 -5.01 -14.78
C LEU A 56 -2.04 -5.44 -15.28
N GLN A 57 -1.99 -6.11 -16.43
CA GLN A 57 -0.74 -6.51 -17.06
C GLN A 57 0.13 -5.29 -17.42
N TYR A 58 -0.48 -4.22 -17.92
CA TYR A 58 0.23 -2.97 -18.23
C TYR A 58 0.89 -2.35 -16.99
N HIS A 59 0.18 -2.30 -15.85
CA HIS A 59 0.69 -1.65 -14.63
C HIS A 59 1.60 -2.53 -13.79
N PHE A 60 1.41 -3.86 -13.78
CA PHE A 60 2.04 -4.76 -12.82
C PHE A 60 2.71 -5.99 -13.47
N GLY A 61 2.49 -6.24 -14.76
CA GLY A 61 2.98 -7.41 -15.46
C GLY A 61 2.12 -8.66 -15.25
N ASN A 62 1.88 -9.04 -14.00
CA ASN A 62 1.06 -10.18 -13.61
C ASN A 62 0.49 -9.99 -12.20
N LEU A 63 -0.26 -10.99 -11.70
CA LEU A 63 -0.84 -10.96 -10.36
C LEU A 63 0.23 -10.87 -9.26
N ARG A 64 1.34 -11.58 -9.41
CA ARG A 64 2.46 -11.51 -8.45
C ARG A 64 3.04 -10.10 -8.39
N GLY A 65 3.24 -9.46 -9.53
CA GLY A 65 3.71 -8.06 -9.60
C GLY A 65 2.76 -7.08 -8.90
N LEU A 66 1.44 -7.32 -8.99
CA LEU A 66 0.46 -6.54 -8.26
C LEU A 66 0.58 -6.74 -6.74
N ILE A 67 0.69 -7.97 -6.28
CA ILE A 67 0.86 -8.31 -4.86
C ILE A 67 2.15 -7.69 -4.31
N ASP A 68 3.26 -7.84 -5.02
CA ASP A 68 4.55 -7.25 -4.63
C ASP A 68 4.46 -5.73 -4.51
N ALA A 69 3.76 -5.06 -5.43
CA ALA A 69 3.53 -3.62 -5.38
C ALA A 69 2.70 -3.19 -4.15
N ILE A 70 1.68 -3.97 -3.78
CA ILE A 70 0.90 -3.74 -2.56
C ILE A 70 1.78 -3.85 -1.31
N VAL A 71 2.57 -4.90 -1.20
CA VAL A 71 3.46 -5.13 -0.05
C VAL A 71 4.48 -4.01 0.08
N VAL A 72 5.07 -3.56 -1.03
CA VAL A 72 6.02 -2.43 -1.03
C VAL A 72 5.35 -1.13 -0.61
N GLU A 73 4.18 -0.79 -1.14
CA GLU A 73 3.45 0.42 -0.78
C GLU A 73 3.10 0.43 0.72
N ARG A 74 2.57 -0.67 1.23
CA ARG A 74 2.21 -0.80 2.65
C ARG A 74 3.44 -0.78 3.56
N GLY A 75 4.53 -1.40 3.13
CA GLY A 75 5.81 -1.31 3.82
C GLY A 75 6.32 0.14 3.92
N ASN A 76 6.21 0.90 2.85
CA ASN A 76 6.58 2.32 2.83
C ASN A 76 5.72 3.16 3.79
N GLU A 77 4.42 2.89 3.88
CA GLU A 77 3.52 3.55 4.85
C GLU A 77 3.94 3.25 6.30
N VAL A 78 4.29 2.00 6.59
CA VAL A 78 4.79 1.58 7.91
C VAL A 78 6.10 2.30 8.24
N GLN A 79 7.04 2.35 7.30
CA GLN A 79 8.32 3.02 7.50
C GLN A 79 8.18 4.52 7.70
N ALA A 80 7.30 5.17 6.92
CA ALA A 80 7.02 6.60 7.08
C ALA A 80 6.44 6.92 8.47
N LYS A 81 5.48 6.11 8.92
CA LYS A 81 4.89 6.28 10.27
C LYS A 81 5.89 6.00 11.39
N ARG A 82 6.74 4.99 11.21
CA ARG A 82 7.82 4.68 12.16
C ARG A 82 8.81 5.83 12.27
N ALA A 83 9.23 6.39 11.14
CA ALA A 83 10.14 7.54 11.12
C ALA A 83 9.53 8.76 11.85
N GLU A 84 8.24 9.04 11.62
CA GLU A 84 7.52 10.09 12.33
C GLU A 84 7.48 9.86 13.84
N MET A 85 7.14 8.66 14.29
CA MET A 85 7.07 8.31 15.72
C MET A 85 8.45 8.36 16.37
N LEU A 86 9.50 7.92 15.67
CA LEU A 86 10.88 8.00 16.16
C LEU A 86 11.37 9.44 16.26
N ASP A 87 11.06 10.27 15.27
CA ASP A 87 11.40 11.70 15.28
C ASP A 87 10.73 12.43 16.45
N GLN A 88 9.46 12.13 16.74
CA GLN A 88 8.76 12.65 17.93
C GLN A 88 9.42 12.22 19.23
N LEU A 89 9.85 10.96 19.33
CA LEU A 89 10.53 10.44 20.51
C LEU A 89 11.88 11.16 20.73
N LEU A 90 12.65 11.38 19.68
CA LEU A 90 13.94 12.06 19.74
C LEU A 90 13.80 13.55 20.08
N LYS A 91 12.73 14.21 19.64
CA LYS A 91 12.45 15.62 19.93
C LYS A 91 11.98 15.87 21.37
N ALA A 92 11.59 14.84 22.11
CA ALA A 92 11.21 14.96 23.52
C ALA A 92 12.37 15.37 24.44
N GLY A 93 13.62 15.37 23.96
CA GLY A 93 14.78 15.96 24.60
C GLY A 93 15.59 15.03 25.50
N ASP A 94 15.04 13.91 25.90
CA ASP A 94 15.75 12.88 26.66
C ASP A 94 16.30 11.79 25.75
N GLU A 95 17.38 11.15 26.18
CA GLU A 95 17.92 10.00 25.46
C GLU A 95 16.91 8.82 25.53
N PRO A 96 16.41 8.31 24.38
CA PRO A 96 15.37 7.30 24.39
C PRO A 96 15.86 5.99 24.96
N THR A 97 15.07 5.40 25.83
CA THR A 97 15.34 4.06 26.37
C THR A 97 15.13 2.98 25.30
N VAL A 98 15.78 1.86 25.45
CA VAL A 98 15.59 0.67 24.60
C VAL A 98 14.10 0.28 24.53
N ARG A 99 13.40 0.35 25.66
CA ARG A 99 11.96 0.08 25.71
C ARG A 99 11.16 1.00 24.77
N GLN A 100 11.41 2.29 24.81
CA GLN A 100 10.73 3.27 23.95
C GLN A 100 11.03 3.02 22.47
N ILE A 101 12.26 2.70 22.13
CA ILE A 101 12.64 2.34 20.77
C ILE A 101 11.90 1.07 20.32
N CYS A 102 11.88 0.03 21.15
CA CYS A 102 11.13 -1.21 20.86
C CYS A 102 9.63 -0.93 20.70
N GLU A 103 9.04 -0.08 21.55
CA GLU A 103 7.64 0.31 21.42
C GLU A 103 7.34 0.98 20.08
N VAL A 104 8.19 1.87 19.59
CA VAL A 104 8.05 2.49 18.28
C VAL A 104 8.13 1.41 17.18
N MET A 105 9.05 0.47 17.29
CA MET A 105 9.20 -0.59 16.29
C MET A 105 7.97 -1.48 16.15
N PHE A 106 7.32 -1.83 17.25
CA PHE A 106 6.19 -2.77 17.25
C PHE A 106 4.80 -2.12 17.18
N ARG A 107 4.65 -0.88 17.66
CA ARG A 107 3.34 -0.20 17.74
C ARG A 107 2.82 0.35 16.42
N VAL A 108 3.67 0.54 15.42
CA VAL A 108 3.28 1.18 14.15
C VAL A 108 2.13 0.45 13.47
N SER A 109 2.22 -0.86 13.35
CA SER A 109 1.18 -1.67 12.69
C SER A 109 -0.16 -1.61 13.45
N PHE A 110 -0.12 -1.63 14.80
CA PHE A 110 -1.31 -1.44 15.62
C PHE A 110 -1.92 -0.05 15.47
N TYR A 111 -1.10 0.97 15.42
CA TYR A 111 -1.55 2.34 15.19
C TYR A 111 -2.25 2.48 13.85
N LEU A 112 -1.64 1.98 12.78
CA LEU A 112 -2.22 2.02 11.43
C LEU A 112 -3.51 1.19 11.34
N ALA A 113 -3.54 0.00 11.93
CA ALA A 113 -4.73 -0.84 11.97
C ALA A 113 -5.89 -0.18 12.75
N ARG A 114 -5.57 0.57 13.80
CA ARG A 114 -6.58 1.26 14.61
C ARG A 114 -7.15 2.48 13.91
N SER A 115 -6.32 3.24 13.21
CA SER A 115 -6.69 4.50 12.57
C SER A 115 -7.22 4.35 11.15
N ARG A 116 -6.88 3.25 10.45
CA ARG A 116 -7.15 3.09 9.01
C ARG A 116 -7.85 1.78 8.68
N PRO A 117 -9.12 1.83 8.21
CA PRO A 117 -9.86 0.65 7.76
C PRO A 117 -9.21 -0.10 6.59
N ASP A 118 -8.62 0.62 5.64
CA ASP A 118 -7.92 0.06 4.48
C ASP A 118 -6.67 -0.73 4.89
N TYR A 119 -5.94 -0.27 5.89
CA TYR A 119 -4.80 -1.02 6.43
C TYR A 119 -5.24 -2.31 7.14
N ARG A 120 -6.40 -2.33 7.82
CA ARG A 120 -6.97 -3.57 8.36
C ARG A 120 -7.32 -4.59 7.27
N THR A 121 -7.83 -4.11 6.14
CA THR A 121 -8.09 -4.97 4.97
C THR A 121 -6.81 -5.60 4.44
N TYR A 122 -5.74 -4.82 4.34
CA TYR A 122 -4.41 -5.32 3.99
C TYR A 122 -3.91 -6.40 4.98
N LEU A 123 -4.01 -6.15 6.28
CA LEU A 123 -3.61 -7.14 7.29
C LEU A 123 -4.42 -8.43 7.21
N ARG A 124 -5.71 -8.37 6.90
CA ARG A 124 -6.52 -9.57 6.67
C ARG A 124 -6.11 -10.33 5.41
N ALA A 125 -5.74 -9.60 4.36
CA ALA A 125 -5.30 -10.20 3.12
C ALA A 125 -3.93 -10.90 3.24
N PHE A 126 -2.98 -10.28 3.91
CA PHE A 126 -1.56 -10.67 3.88
C PHE A 126 -0.93 -10.94 5.25
N GLY A 127 -1.64 -10.74 6.35
CA GLY A 127 -1.09 -10.83 7.69
C GLY A 127 -0.53 -12.23 8.05
N HIS A 128 -1.06 -13.28 7.44
CA HIS A 128 -0.56 -14.64 7.62
C HIS A 128 0.78 -14.91 6.91
N GLU A 129 1.14 -14.09 5.93
CA GLU A 129 2.44 -14.15 5.26
C GLU A 129 3.53 -13.34 6.00
N LEU A 130 3.12 -12.49 6.96
CA LEU A 130 4.00 -11.64 7.75
C LEU A 130 4.35 -12.24 9.13
N ALA A 131 3.74 -13.35 9.48
CA ALA A 131 3.98 -14.08 10.72
C ALA A 131 5.05 -15.16 10.55
#